data_4bb4a23eee3db778546963c3b4b9209d
#
_entry.id   4bb4a23eee3db778546963c3b4b9209d
#
_cell.length_a   1.000
_cell.length_b   1.000
_cell.length_c   1.000
_cell.angle_alpha   90.00
_cell.angle_beta   90.00
_cell.angle_gamma   90.00
#
_symmetry.space_group_name_H-M   'P 1'
#
loop_
_entity.id
_entity.type
_entity.pdbx_description
1 polymer ?
#
loop_
_entity_poly.entity_id
_entity_poly.type
_entity_poly.pdbx_seq_one_letter_code
_entity_poly.pdbx_strand_id
1 'polypeptide(L)'
;MNASGTALQGKHTVEASELYMAFELSEKNWKLSLSDGVRSPSRYTVAAGDTAALLECIAKTKARCGFAPEASVCSCYEAGRDGFGLHRWLIEQGIGNMVVDSSSIEVNRRARRAKTDRLDGEKLLSMLIRYHAEEPRVWSVVRVPTQEEEDARRAHRELGRLVHERSAHINRIRGLLVLNNVRVKNVGGRLW
;
A
#
# COMPACT_ATOMS: atom_id res chain seq x y z
N MET A 1 21.38 -28.65 -57.04
CA MET A 1 21.17 -27.23 -56.66
C MET A 1 20.56 -27.21 -55.27
N ASN A 2 21.39 -26.84 -54.32
CA ASN A 2 21.05 -26.94 -52.90
C ASN A 2 20.25 -25.70 -52.45
N ALA A 3 19.10 -25.93 -51.86
CA ALA A 3 18.38 -24.88 -51.11
C ALA A 3 18.63 -25.11 -49.62
N SER A 4 19.45 -24.22 -49.05
CA SER A 4 19.74 -24.19 -47.62
C SER A 4 18.55 -23.60 -46.88
N GLY A 5 17.86 -24.42 -46.10
CA GLY A 5 16.85 -23.98 -45.15
C GLY A 5 17.52 -23.33 -43.93
N THR A 6 17.41 -22.01 -43.81
CA THR A 6 17.84 -21.28 -42.62
C THR A 6 16.83 -21.53 -41.51
N ALA A 7 17.19 -22.37 -40.55
CA ALA A 7 16.44 -22.51 -39.32
C ALA A 7 16.53 -21.20 -38.49
N LEU A 8 15.43 -20.52 -38.36
CA LEU A 8 15.27 -19.43 -37.41
C LEU A 8 15.28 -20.02 -35.98
N GLN A 9 16.44 -19.97 -35.35
CA GLN A 9 16.55 -20.20 -33.91
C GLN A 9 15.80 -19.09 -33.21
N GLY A 10 14.59 -19.38 -32.76
CA GLY A 10 13.87 -18.51 -31.81
C GLY A 10 14.71 -18.39 -30.55
N LYS A 11 15.24 -17.19 -30.32
CA LYS A 11 15.75 -16.80 -29.00
C LYS A 11 14.56 -16.86 -28.05
N HIS A 12 14.42 -17.93 -27.27
CA HIS A 12 13.66 -17.92 -26.05
C HIS A 12 14.38 -16.98 -25.09
N THR A 13 14.01 -15.73 -25.11
CA THR A 13 14.21 -14.83 -23.97
C THR A 13 13.45 -15.51 -22.84
N VAL A 14 14.15 -15.97 -21.82
CA VAL A 14 13.54 -16.37 -20.55
C VAL A 14 12.96 -15.07 -20.01
N GLU A 15 11.67 -14.83 -20.26
CA GLU A 15 10.95 -13.77 -19.56
C GLU A 15 11.08 -14.09 -18.09
N ALA A 16 11.73 -13.20 -17.35
CA ALA A 16 11.90 -13.35 -15.92
C ALA A 16 10.49 -13.46 -15.32
N SER A 17 10.15 -14.65 -14.85
CA SER A 17 8.84 -14.93 -14.27
C SER A 17 8.67 -14.09 -13.02
N GLU A 18 7.79 -13.11 -13.04
CA GLU A 18 7.52 -12.20 -11.93
C GLU A 18 6.11 -12.40 -11.39
N LEU A 19 6.01 -12.53 -10.09
CA LEU A 19 4.73 -12.60 -9.39
C LEU A 19 4.36 -11.22 -8.85
N TYR A 20 3.22 -10.70 -9.28
CA TYR A 20 2.66 -9.45 -8.80
C TYR A 20 1.73 -9.67 -7.62
N MET A 21 1.82 -8.83 -6.60
CA MET A 21 1.01 -8.92 -5.39
C MET A 21 0.53 -7.54 -4.93
N ALA A 22 -0.77 -7.39 -4.74
CA ALA A 22 -1.35 -6.19 -4.16
C ALA A 22 -1.96 -6.50 -2.79
N PHE A 23 -1.76 -5.58 -1.84
CA PHE A 23 -2.35 -5.68 -0.50
C PHE A 23 -3.49 -4.69 -0.33
N GLU A 24 -4.54 -5.14 0.34
CA GLU A 24 -5.52 -4.31 1.02
C GLU A 24 -5.33 -4.52 2.53
N LEU A 25 -4.77 -3.50 3.19
CA LEU A 25 -4.41 -3.58 4.60
C LEU A 25 -5.56 -3.13 5.49
N SER A 26 -5.84 -3.89 6.53
CA SER A 26 -6.76 -3.52 7.60
C SER A 26 -6.18 -3.90 8.96
N GLU A 27 -6.79 -3.42 10.03
CA GLU A 27 -6.33 -3.67 11.39
C GLU A 27 -6.30 -5.15 11.78
N LYS A 28 -7.24 -5.93 11.25
CA LYS A 28 -7.41 -7.34 11.62
C LYS A 28 -6.85 -8.30 10.58
N ASN A 29 -6.96 -7.94 9.32
CA ASN A 29 -6.64 -8.83 8.21
C ASN A 29 -5.96 -8.09 7.08
N TRP A 30 -5.08 -8.77 6.38
CA TRP A 30 -4.55 -8.37 5.10
C TRP A 30 -5.18 -9.21 4.00
N LYS A 31 -5.78 -8.56 3.00
CA LYS A 31 -6.26 -9.22 1.79
C LYS A 31 -5.20 -9.10 0.71
N LEU A 32 -4.90 -10.24 0.10
CA LEU A 32 -3.84 -10.38 -0.90
C LEU A 32 -4.46 -10.72 -2.23
N SER A 33 -4.06 -10.04 -3.28
CA SER A 33 -4.36 -10.38 -4.67
C SER A 33 -3.04 -10.64 -5.39
N LEU A 34 -2.84 -11.87 -5.90
CA LEU A 34 -1.60 -12.29 -6.56
C LEU A 34 -1.87 -12.77 -7.98
N SER A 35 -1.03 -12.39 -8.94
CA SER A 35 -1.14 -12.79 -10.34
C SER A 35 0.23 -12.81 -11.01
N ASP A 36 0.33 -13.65 -12.05
CA ASP A 36 1.43 -13.66 -13.03
C ASP A 36 1.20 -12.69 -14.20
N GLY A 37 0.15 -11.88 -14.14
CA GLY A 37 -0.25 -10.96 -15.22
C GLY A 37 -1.10 -11.62 -16.32
N VAL A 38 -1.21 -12.94 -16.35
CA VAL A 38 -1.91 -13.69 -17.41
C VAL A 38 -3.14 -14.42 -16.86
N ARG A 39 -2.99 -15.13 -15.76
CA ARG A 39 -4.05 -15.94 -15.15
C ARG A 39 -4.93 -15.09 -14.21
N SER A 40 -6.12 -15.59 -13.95
CA SER A 40 -7.00 -15.00 -12.93
C SER A 40 -6.29 -14.92 -11.58
N PRO A 41 -6.38 -13.79 -10.86
CA PRO A 41 -5.70 -13.60 -9.58
C PRO A 41 -6.06 -14.64 -8.52
N SER A 42 -5.06 -15.08 -7.76
CA SER A 42 -5.27 -15.79 -6.48
C SER A 42 -5.58 -14.75 -5.41
N ARG A 43 -6.55 -15.04 -4.55
CA ARG A 43 -6.93 -14.18 -3.44
C ARG A 43 -6.79 -14.92 -2.13
N TYR A 44 -6.21 -14.27 -1.14
CA TYR A 44 -6.06 -14.80 0.21
C TYR A 44 -6.43 -13.71 1.22
N THR A 45 -6.82 -14.16 2.38
CA THR A 45 -6.97 -13.31 3.56
C THR A 45 -6.14 -13.93 4.66
N VAL A 46 -5.19 -13.18 5.19
CA VAL A 46 -4.33 -13.57 6.31
C VAL A 46 -4.55 -12.61 7.47
N ALA A 47 -4.26 -13.05 8.69
CA ALA A 47 -4.31 -12.16 9.83
C ALA A 47 -3.28 -11.03 9.66
N ALA A 48 -3.60 -9.82 10.11
CA ALA A 48 -2.65 -8.71 10.05
C ALA A 48 -1.40 -9.03 10.88
N GLY A 49 -0.21 -8.90 10.25
CA GLY A 49 1.06 -9.25 10.88
C GLY A 49 1.47 -10.73 10.76
N ASP A 50 0.62 -11.60 10.22
CA ASP A 50 1.00 -13.01 9.99
C ASP A 50 1.85 -13.15 8.73
N THR A 51 3.14 -12.86 8.92
CA THR A 51 4.15 -12.92 7.85
C THR A 51 4.42 -14.34 7.36
N ALA A 52 4.25 -15.35 8.21
CA ALA A 52 4.43 -16.74 7.82
C ALA A 52 3.33 -17.18 6.84
N ALA A 53 2.05 -16.89 7.17
CA ALA A 53 0.94 -17.15 6.27
C ALA A 53 1.06 -16.36 4.95
N LEU A 54 1.59 -15.14 4.98
CA LEU A 54 1.86 -14.35 3.78
C LEU A 54 2.86 -15.06 2.85
N LEU A 55 4.01 -15.50 3.38
CA LEU A 55 5.02 -16.23 2.59
C LEU A 55 4.47 -17.55 2.03
N GLU A 56 3.63 -18.24 2.79
CA GLU A 56 2.96 -19.45 2.32
C GLU A 56 2.00 -19.17 1.15
N CYS A 57 1.25 -18.06 1.18
CA CYS A 57 0.40 -17.64 0.06
C CYS A 57 1.21 -17.35 -1.21
N ILE A 58 2.38 -16.71 -1.07
CA ILE A 58 3.31 -16.46 -2.17
C ILE A 58 3.80 -17.80 -2.75
N ALA A 59 4.28 -18.72 -1.92
CA ALA A 59 4.77 -20.02 -2.35
C ALA A 59 3.68 -20.84 -3.07
N LYS A 60 2.47 -20.90 -2.52
CA LYS A 60 1.30 -21.55 -3.16
C LYS A 60 0.98 -20.94 -4.52
N THR A 61 1.07 -19.63 -4.65
CA THR A 61 0.76 -18.96 -5.92
C THR A 61 1.87 -19.19 -6.94
N LYS A 62 3.16 -19.13 -6.55
CA LYS A 62 4.29 -19.49 -7.42
C LYS A 62 4.13 -20.91 -7.97
N ALA A 63 3.84 -21.88 -7.11
CA ALA A 63 3.61 -23.26 -7.52
C ALA A 63 2.43 -23.38 -8.50
N ARG A 64 1.30 -22.69 -8.24
CA ARG A 64 0.14 -22.65 -9.14
C ARG A 64 0.48 -22.07 -10.51
N CYS A 65 1.34 -21.06 -10.56
CA CYS A 65 1.77 -20.42 -11.79
C CYS A 65 2.89 -21.19 -12.51
N GLY A 66 3.46 -22.23 -11.90
CA GLY A 66 4.59 -22.96 -12.44
C GLY A 66 5.92 -22.20 -12.35
N PHE A 67 6.00 -21.25 -11.41
CA PHE A 67 7.22 -20.48 -11.17
C PHE A 67 8.18 -21.22 -10.25
N ALA A 68 9.47 -21.00 -10.45
CA ALA A 68 10.49 -21.45 -9.50
C ALA A 68 10.31 -20.75 -8.14
N PRO A 69 10.71 -21.39 -7.03
CA PRO A 69 10.65 -20.75 -5.70
C PRO A 69 11.36 -19.40 -5.64
N GLU A 70 12.44 -19.24 -6.40
CA GLU A 70 13.30 -18.05 -6.47
C GLU A 70 12.75 -16.97 -7.40
N ALA A 71 11.65 -17.21 -8.12
CA ALA A 71 11.04 -16.24 -9.01
C ALA A 71 10.78 -14.93 -8.26
N SER A 72 11.03 -13.80 -8.92
CA SER A 72 10.85 -12.48 -8.32
C SER A 72 9.40 -12.23 -7.91
N VAL A 73 9.23 -11.43 -6.87
CA VAL A 73 7.92 -10.97 -6.41
C VAL A 73 7.96 -9.45 -6.32
N CYS A 74 7.01 -8.81 -7.00
CA CYS A 74 6.79 -7.39 -6.88
C CYS A 74 5.44 -7.12 -6.22
N SER A 75 5.42 -6.23 -5.24
CA SER A 75 4.22 -5.96 -4.47
C SER A 75 3.93 -4.46 -4.33
N CYS A 76 2.69 -4.14 -3.96
CA CYS A 76 2.30 -2.78 -3.63
C CYS A 76 1.18 -2.76 -2.60
N TYR A 77 1.11 -1.65 -1.87
CA TYR A 77 -0.05 -1.29 -1.05
C TYR A 77 -0.25 0.23 -1.03
N GLU A 78 -1.45 0.66 -0.69
CA GLU A 78 -1.82 2.06 -0.57
C GLU A 78 -1.24 2.67 0.71
N ALA A 79 -0.62 3.85 0.60
CA ALA A 79 -0.13 4.61 1.74
C ALA A 79 -1.29 4.93 2.71
N GLY A 80 -1.14 4.57 3.97
CA GLY A 80 -2.19 4.70 4.94
C GLY A 80 -1.70 4.57 6.39
N ARG A 81 -2.61 4.13 7.25
CA ARG A 81 -2.41 3.99 8.69
C ARG A 81 -1.28 3.04 9.08
N ASP A 82 -1.08 1.98 8.30
CA ASP A 82 -0.14 0.90 8.62
C ASP A 82 1.33 1.31 8.48
N GLY A 83 1.59 2.52 7.95
CA GLY A 83 2.93 3.09 7.84
C GLY A 83 3.83 2.31 6.89
N PHE A 84 5.12 2.23 7.22
CA PHE A 84 6.14 1.66 6.33
C PHE A 84 6.80 0.38 6.89
N GLY A 85 6.34 -0.14 8.02
CA GLY A 85 6.91 -1.35 8.64
C GLY A 85 6.82 -2.57 7.72
N LEU A 86 5.66 -2.80 7.11
CA LEU A 86 5.46 -3.89 6.15
C LEU A 86 6.37 -3.74 4.91
N HIS A 87 6.52 -2.52 4.40
CA HIS A 87 7.42 -2.27 3.27
C HIS A 87 8.86 -2.69 3.59
N ARG A 88 9.40 -2.27 4.73
CA ARG A 88 10.77 -2.61 5.15
C ARG A 88 10.94 -4.13 5.29
N TRP A 89 9.99 -4.78 5.95
CA TRP A 89 10.00 -6.22 6.09
C TRP A 89 9.96 -6.95 4.74
N LEU A 90 9.12 -6.52 3.79
CA LEU A 90 9.06 -7.12 2.45
C LEU A 90 10.41 -7.00 1.72
N ILE A 91 11.03 -5.82 1.78
CA ILE A 91 12.36 -5.60 1.17
C ILE A 91 13.42 -6.51 1.82
N GLU A 92 13.40 -6.69 3.14
CA GLU A 92 14.28 -7.62 3.87
C GLU A 92 14.08 -9.08 3.43
N GLN A 93 12.87 -9.45 3.00
CA GLN A 93 12.58 -10.77 2.45
C GLN A 93 12.92 -10.89 0.95
N GLY A 94 13.53 -9.88 0.33
CA GLY A 94 13.82 -9.86 -1.10
C GLY A 94 12.59 -9.66 -2.00
N ILE A 95 11.47 -9.22 -1.43
CA ILE A 95 10.24 -8.91 -2.14
C ILE A 95 10.24 -7.42 -2.50
N GLY A 96 10.25 -7.11 -3.80
CA GLY A 96 10.09 -5.72 -4.27
C GLY A 96 8.75 -5.16 -3.79
N ASN A 97 8.76 -3.96 -3.20
CA ASN A 97 7.51 -3.36 -2.74
C ASN A 97 7.45 -1.86 -2.96
N MET A 98 6.31 -1.38 -3.41
CA MET A 98 5.99 0.03 -3.59
C MET A 98 4.85 0.44 -2.66
N VAL A 99 5.01 1.60 -2.02
CA VAL A 99 3.93 2.25 -1.29
C VAL A 99 3.35 3.33 -2.22
N VAL A 100 2.07 3.23 -2.52
CA VAL A 100 1.39 4.04 -3.53
C VAL A 100 0.61 5.17 -2.87
N ASP A 101 0.71 6.38 -3.42
CA ASP A 101 -0.09 7.52 -2.94
C ASP A 101 -1.58 7.28 -3.25
N SER A 102 -2.40 7.26 -2.22
CA SER A 102 -3.86 7.10 -2.29
C SER A 102 -4.52 8.07 -3.26
N SER A 103 -4.02 9.31 -3.33
CA SER A 103 -4.58 10.36 -4.18
C SER A 103 -4.33 10.12 -5.67
N SER A 104 -3.32 9.30 -5.99
CA SER A 104 -2.93 8.97 -7.37
C SER A 104 -3.62 7.71 -7.92
N ILE A 105 -4.31 6.94 -7.06
CA ILE A 105 -5.02 5.75 -7.48
C ILE A 105 -6.27 6.14 -8.28
N GLU A 106 -6.42 5.59 -9.48
CA GLU A 106 -7.58 5.85 -10.33
C GLU A 106 -8.89 5.58 -9.58
N VAL A 107 -9.79 6.56 -9.50
CA VAL A 107 -11.12 6.41 -8.90
C VAL A 107 -12.16 6.28 -10.00
N ASN A 108 -12.84 5.14 -10.09
CA ASN A 108 -13.97 4.99 -10.98
C ASN A 108 -15.18 5.76 -10.44
N ARG A 109 -15.31 7.02 -10.86
CA ARG A 109 -16.39 7.93 -10.41
C ARG A 109 -17.80 7.43 -10.73
N ARG A 110 -17.96 6.54 -11.73
CA ARG A 110 -19.26 5.97 -12.12
C ARG A 110 -19.70 4.81 -11.25
N ALA A 111 -18.78 4.13 -10.55
CA ALA A 111 -19.05 2.96 -9.71
C ALA A 111 -19.26 3.30 -8.22
N ARG A 112 -19.64 4.52 -7.87
CA ARG A 112 -19.80 5.00 -6.47
C ARG A 112 -20.72 4.15 -5.57
N ARG A 113 -21.54 3.26 -6.12
CA ARG A 113 -22.49 2.42 -5.36
C ARG A 113 -22.08 0.96 -5.21
N ALA A 114 -20.99 0.52 -5.84
CA ALA A 114 -20.51 -0.86 -5.79
C ALA A 114 -19.06 -0.94 -5.27
N LYS A 115 -18.77 -0.18 -4.21
CA LYS A 115 -17.47 -0.31 -3.52
C LYS A 115 -17.47 -1.63 -2.75
N THR A 116 -16.91 -2.67 -3.36
CA THR A 116 -16.59 -3.91 -2.66
C THR A 116 -15.08 -4.02 -2.57
N ASP A 117 -14.57 -4.38 -1.41
CA ASP A 117 -13.14 -4.62 -1.11
C ASP A 117 -12.46 -5.49 -2.17
N ARG A 118 -13.22 -6.39 -2.80
CA ARG A 118 -12.75 -7.23 -3.91
C ARG A 118 -12.30 -6.42 -5.14
N LEU A 119 -13.01 -5.34 -5.47
CA LEU A 119 -12.69 -4.50 -6.63
C LEU A 119 -11.45 -3.63 -6.38
N ASP A 120 -11.21 -3.26 -5.13
CA ASP A 120 -10.09 -2.40 -4.77
C ASP A 120 -8.75 -3.15 -4.87
N GLY A 121 -8.67 -4.40 -4.38
CA GLY A 121 -7.45 -5.23 -4.48
C GLY A 121 -7.10 -5.66 -5.91
N GLU A 122 -8.11 -6.01 -6.73
CA GLU A 122 -7.88 -6.36 -8.14
C GLU A 122 -7.44 -5.15 -8.96
N LYS A 123 -7.99 -3.99 -8.65
CA LYS A 123 -7.63 -2.75 -9.30
C LYS A 123 -6.19 -2.37 -9.00
N LEU A 124 -5.79 -2.43 -7.74
CA LEU A 124 -4.42 -2.13 -7.34
C LEU A 124 -3.43 -3.09 -8.00
N LEU A 125 -3.78 -4.38 -8.08
CA LEU A 125 -2.99 -5.39 -8.78
C LEU A 125 -2.88 -5.10 -10.30
N SER A 126 -3.98 -4.71 -10.94
CA SER A 126 -3.97 -4.33 -12.35
C SER A 126 -3.09 -3.11 -12.61
N MET A 127 -3.15 -2.11 -11.73
CA MET A 127 -2.30 -0.92 -11.82
C MET A 127 -0.82 -1.27 -11.59
N LEU A 128 -0.51 -2.22 -10.70
CA LEU A 128 0.86 -2.71 -10.49
C LEU A 128 1.43 -3.34 -11.75
N ILE A 129 0.65 -4.20 -12.42
CA ILE A 129 1.05 -4.86 -13.67
C ILE A 129 1.28 -3.81 -14.77
N ARG A 130 0.38 -2.83 -14.92
CA ARG A 130 0.52 -1.73 -15.88
C ARG A 130 1.76 -0.88 -15.61
N TYR A 131 2.06 -0.61 -14.34
CA TYR A 131 3.26 0.13 -13.95
C TYR A 131 4.54 -0.62 -14.34
N HIS A 132 4.58 -1.94 -14.15
CA HIS A 132 5.69 -2.78 -14.58
C HIS A 132 5.79 -2.94 -16.11
N ALA A 133 4.69 -2.79 -16.82
CA ALA A 133 4.68 -2.69 -18.29
C ALA A 133 5.09 -1.30 -18.81
N GLU A 134 5.70 -0.47 -17.95
CA GLU A 134 6.20 0.88 -18.26
C GLU A 134 5.10 1.84 -18.76
N GLU A 135 3.83 1.59 -18.40
CA GLU A 135 2.75 2.54 -18.72
C GLU A 135 2.96 3.87 -17.97
N PRO A 136 3.02 5.00 -18.67
CA PRO A 136 3.28 6.28 -18.02
C PRO A 136 2.09 6.72 -17.13
N ARG A 137 2.40 7.32 -15.99
CA ARG A 137 1.42 7.96 -15.10
C ARG A 137 0.35 7.05 -14.51
N VAL A 138 0.67 5.79 -14.27
CA VAL A 138 -0.26 4.85 -13.59
C VAL A 138 -0.58 5.35 -12.19
N TRP A 139 0.44 5.71 -11.43
CA TRP A 139 0.33 6.24 -10.06
C TRP A 139 1.59 6.98 -9.62
N SER A 140 1.55 7.55 -8.41
CA SER A 140 2.71 8.11 -7.72
C SER A 140 3.19 7.18 -6.62
N VAL A 141 4.48 6.84 -6.63
CA VAL A 141 5.10 6.05 -5.57
C VAL A 141 5.56 6.97 -4.46
N VAL A 142 5.20 6.66 -3.23
CA VAL A 142 5.63 7.42 -2.04
C VAL A 142 7.09 7.12 -1.74
N ARG A 143 7.90 8.16 -1.56
CA ARG A 143 9.24 7.99 -0.99
C ARG A 143 9.10 7.49 0.44
N VAL A 144 9.55 6.27 0.70
CA VAL A 144 9.58 5.72 2.05
C VAL A 144 10.68 6.41 2.85
N PRO A 145 10.35 7.05 3.98
CA PRO A 145 11.34 7.71 4.83
C PRO A 145 12.22 6.67 5.56
N THR A 146 13.40 7.10 6.01
CA THR A 146 14.15 6.32 6.97
C THR A 146 13.39 6.22 8.30
N GLN A 147 13.81 5.32 9.17
CA GLN A 147 13.16 5.16 10.48
C GLN A 147 13.33 6.42 11.34
N GLU A 148 14.51 7.05 11.28
CA GLU A 148 14.79 8.31 11.97
C GLU A 148 13.94 9.46 11.43
N GLU A 149 13.79 9.57 10.10
CA GLU A 149 12.89 10.55 9.47
C GLU A 149 11.44 10.33 9.87
N GLU A 150 10.99 9.07 9.99
CA GLU A 150 9.63 8.73 10.42
C GLU A 150 9.40 9.11 11.89
N ASP A 151 10.36 8.81 12.76
CA ASP A 151 10.29 9.15 14.19
C ASP A 151 10.29 10.67 14.42
N ALA A 152 11.13 11.40 13.69
CA ALA A 152 11.11 12.86 13.73
C ALA A 152 9.74 13.43 13.31
N ARG A 153 9.13 12.90 12.27
CA ARG A 153 7.78 13.30 11.84
C ARG A 153 6.70 12.94 12.86
N ARG A 154 6.87 11.82 13.60
CA ARG A 154 5.93 11.41 14.66
C ARG A 154 5.87 12.44 15.77
N ALA A 155 7.03 12.91 16.26
CA ALA A 155 7.10 13.97 17.26
C ALA A 155 6.40 15.27 16.80
N HIS A 156 6.59 15.66 15.55
CA HIS A 156 5.93 16.85 14.98
C HIS A 156 4.41 16.69 14.87
N ARG A 157 3.93 15.51 14.45
CA ARG A 157 2.50 15.23 14.39
C ARG A 157 1.87 15.23 15.78
N GLU A 158 2.56 14.68 16.77
CA GLU A 158 2.09 14.67 18.16
C GLU A 158 1.99 16.06 18.73
N LEU A 159 3.00 16.90 18.52
CA LEU A 159 2.94 18.32 18.92
C LEU A 159 1.74 19.04 18.28
N GLY A 160 1.53 18.83 16.97
CA GLY A 160 0.37 19.41 16.26
C GLY A 160 -0.96 18.95 16.84
N ARG A 161 -1.09 17.66 17.21
CA ARG A 161 -2.27 17.10 17.86
C ARG A 161 -2.54 17.75 19.22
N LEU A 162 -1.52 17.83 20.07
CA LEU A 162 -1.63 18.45 21.39
C LEU A 162 -2.02 19.93 21.31
N VAL A 163 -1.48 20.68 20.35
CA VAL A 163 -1.86 22.07 20.10
C VAL A 163 -3.33 22.19 19.69
N HIS A 164 -3.80 21.29 18.83
CA HIS A 164 -5.21 21.26 18.40
C HIS A 164 -6.14 20.90 19.56
N GLU A 165 -5.83 19.89 20.36
CA GLU A 165 -6.59 19.49 21.54
C GLU A 165 -6.68 20.62 22.56
N ARG A 166 -5.55 21.26 22.85
CA ARG A 166 -5.53 22.45 23.73
C ARG A 166 -6.50 23.53 23.24
N SER A 167 -6.47 23.82 21.95
CA SER A 167 -7.36 24.85 21.36
C SER A 167 -8.83 24.45 21.46
N ALA A 168 -9.15 23.16 21.22
CA ALA A 168 -10.50 22.63 21.37
C ALA A 168 -11.00 22.72 22.80
N HIS A 169 -10.17 22.42 23.81
CA HIS A 169 -10.52 22.57 25.22
C HIS A 169 -10.74 24.03 25.61
N ILE A 170 -9.87 24.93 25.17
CA ILE A 170 -10.04 26.38 25.42
C ILE A 170 -11.37 26.87 24.84
N ASN A 171 -11.69 26.48 23.61
CA ASN A 171 -12.96 26.88 22.96
C ASN A 171 -14.18 26.31 23.69
N ARG A 172 -14.10 25.04 24.16
CA ARG A 172 -15.17 24.45 24.98
C ARG A 172 -15.40 25.20 26.28
N ILE A 173 -14.32 25.51 27.00
CA ILE A 173 -14.40 26.28 28.26
C ILE A 173 -15.01 27.67 28.01
N ARG A 174 -14.56 28.37 26.97
CA ARG A 174 -15.14 29.66 26.57
C ARG A 174 -16.63 29.57 26.29
N GLY A 175 -17.05 28.55 25.54
CA GLY A 175 -18.45 28.29 25.24
C GLY A 175 -19.29 28.10 26.50
N LEU A 176 -18.82 27.27 27.44
CA LEU A 176 -19.51 27.04 28.71
C LEU A 176 -19.61 28.32 29.57
N LEU A 177 -18.55 29.13 29.62
CA LEU A 177 -18.55 30.41 30.35
C LEU A 177 -19.56 31.38 29.75
N VAL A 178 -19.62 31.47 28.42
CA VAL A 178 -20.60 32.35 27.74
C VAL A 178 -22.04 31.95 28.02
N LEU A 179 -22.35 30.63 28.13
CA LEU A 179 -23.69 30.19 28.53
C LEU A 179 -24.10 30.68 29.92
N ASN A 180 -23.13 30.94 30.79
CA ASN A 180 -23.36 31.50 32.14
C ASN A 180 -23.11 33.00 32.20
N ASN A 181 -23.13 33.69 31.05
CA ASN A 181 -22.88 35.14 30.92
C ASN A 181 -21.51 35.59 31.47
N VAL A 182 -20.55 34.70 31.55
CA VAL A 182 -19.17 35.01 31.98
C VAL A 182 -18.31 35.20 30.73
N ARG A 183 -17.68 36.38 30.59
CA ARG A 183 -16.80 36.70 29.46
C ARG A 183 -15.38 36.94 29.98
N VAL A 184 -14.46 36.03 29.60
CA VAL A 184 -13.04 36.09 29.98
C VAL A 184 -12.18 36.43 28.77
N LYS A 185 -11.20 37.32 28.97
CA LYS A 185 -10.25 37.70 27.91
C LYS A 185 -9.30 36.53 27.54
N ASN A 186 -8.85 35.77 28.51
CA ASN A 186 -7.96 34.64 28.34
C ASN A 186 -8.41 33.43 29.15
N VAL A 187 -8.53 32.28 28.47
CA VAL A 187 -8.74 30.97 29.07
C VAL A 187 -7.50 30.13 28.77
N GLY A 188 -6.37 30.46 29.26
CA GLY A 188 -5.13 29.76 28.93
C GLY A 188 -3.87 30.58 29.20
N GLY A 189 -3.98 31.48 30.16
CA GLY A 189 -2.80 32.11 30.72
C GLY A 189 -1.92 31.09 31.42
N ARG A 190 -0.59 31.36 31.45
CA ARG A 190 0.35 30.57 32.26
C ARG A 190 -0.15 30.50 33.70
N LEU A 191 -0.70 29.37 34.07
CA LEU A 191 -1.03 29.00 35.45
C LEU A 191 -0.14 27.86 35.92
N TRP A 192 1.07 27.77 35.35
CA TRP A 192 2.10 26.85 35.83
C TRP A 192 3.46 27.52 35.73
#